data_4fbf826ec0d29215536a11b1fe7823ef
#
_entry.id   4fbf826ec0d29215536a11b1fe7823ef
#
_cell.length_a   1.000
_cell.length_b   1.000
_cell.length_c   1.000
_cell.angle_alpha   90.00
_cell.angle_beta   90.00
_cell.angle_gamma   90.00
#
_symmetry.space_group_name_H-M   'P 1'
#
loop_
_entity.id
_entity.type
_entity.pdbx_description
1 polymer ?
#
loop_
_entity_poly.entity_id
_entity_poly.type
_entity_poly.pdbx_seq_one_letter_code
_entity_poly.pdbx_strand_id
1 'polypeptide(L)'
;LWFPATIVSLLSLLTVAGTLYIPTLTATIINDGVLKGDLEMITSSSMNMLVVALLTVLSAILGVAMSAHISASVGKVLRDDLVKALQCFSLRDFTHFGTGTILMRTSRDVEKIQSILGEGLNMILPMPLMICVGLGLTFYKSWQLGLVILAVMACMILTIIFIESRALPIIKAMQLKLDDITDLVRDHIVGMPVIRAFNRRTYEND
;
A
#
# COMPACT_ATOMS: atom_id res chain seq x y z
N LEU A 1 -0.57 11.52 -18.23
CA LEU A 1 -0.50 10.56 -17.12
C LEU A 1 0.27 9.28 -17.47
N TRP A 2 0.26 8.83 -18.73
CA TRP A 2 0.95 7.59 -19.15
C TRP A 2 2.47 7.71 -19.11
N PHE A 3 3.02 8.85 -19.53
CA PHE A 3 4.47 9.09 -19.53
C PHE A 3 5.11 9.01 -18.13
N PRO A 4 4.60 9.69 -17.08
CA PRO A 4 5.17 9.54 -15.74
C PRO A 4 4.96 8.14 -15.15
N ALA A 5 3.89 7.42 -15.50
CA ALA A 5 3.68 6.04 -15.05
C ALA A 5 4.73 5.07 -15.64
N THR A 6 5.13 5.26 -16.92
CA THR A 6 6.22 4.46 -17.51
C THR A 6 7.57 4.73 -16.86
N ILE A 7 7.85 5.97 -16.45
CA ILE A 7 9.07 6.31 -15.72
C ILE A 7 9.09 5.60 -14.35
N VAL A 8 7.99 5.63 -13.60
CA VAL A 8 7.89 4.92 -12.31
C VAL A 8 8.09 3.41 -12.49
N SER A 9 7.51 2.83 -13.54
CA SER A 9 7.69 1.41 -13.86
C SER A 9 9.16 1.08 -14.17
N LEU A 10 9.85 1.91 -14.92
CA LEU A 10 11.27 1.75 -15.24
C LEU A 10 12.17 1.89 -14.00
N LEU A 11 11.90 2.89 -13.15
CA LEU A 11 12.63 3.08 -11.91
C LEU A 11 12.40 1.92 -10.93
N SER A 12 11.17 1.40 -10.86
CA SER A 12 10.85 0.21 -10.05
C SER A 12 11.62 -1.02 -10.55
N LEU A 13 11.70 -1.21 -11.86
CA LEU A 13 12.42 -2.32 -12.47
C LEU A 13 13.93 -2.23 -12.17
N LEU A 14 14.50 -1.03 -12.24
CA LEU A 14 15.89 -0.79 -11.88
C LEU A 14 16.17 -1.04 -10.39
N THR A 15 15.24 -0.61 -9.53
CA THR A 15 15.32 -0.87 -8.07
C THR A 15 15.25 -2.38 -7.77
N VAL A 16 14.32 -3.10 -8.40
CA VAL A 16 14.20 -4.55 -8.23
C VAL A 16 15.46 -5.28 -8.73
N ALA A 17 15.95 -4.92 -9.91
CA ALA A 17 17.17 -5.51 -10.47
C ALA A 17 18.38 -5.29 -9.55
N GLY A 18 18.57 -4.07 -9.05
CA GLY A 18 19.65 -3.74 -8.11
C GLY A 18 19.53 -4.54 -6.81
N THR A 19 18.33 -4.60 -6.23
CA THR A 19 18.07 -5.33 -4.98
C THR A 19 18.38 -6.83 -5.11
N LEU A 20 18.03 -7.44 -6.25
CA LEU A 20 18.30 -8.86 -6.51
C LEU A 20 19.74 -9.14 -6.92
N TYR A 21 20.45 -8.13 -7.42
CA TYR A 21 21.86 -8.26 -7.83
C TYR A 21 22.83 -8.19 -6.65
N ILE A 22 22.51 -7.42 -5.59
CA ILE A 22 23.36 -7.28 -4.39
C ILE A 22 23.71 -8.64 -3.73
N PRO A 23 22.76 -9.56 -3.48
CA PRO A 23 23.09 -10.89 -2.93
C PRO A 23 24.01 -11.71 -3.85
N THR A 24 23.91 -11.52 -5.15
CA THR A 24 24.80 -12.19 -6.12
C THR A 24 26.23 -11.68 -6.00
N LEU A 25 26.43 -10.36 -5.88
CA LEU A 25 27.74 -9.77 -5.63
C LEU A 25 28.32 -10.21 -4.27
N THR A 26 27.48 -10.29 -3.24
CA THR A 26 27.88 -10.81 -1.93
C THR A 26 28.39 -12.25 -2.03
N ALA A 27 27.70 -13.10 -2.77
CA ALA A 27 28.14 -14.49 -3.01
C ALA A 27 29.49 -14.55 -3.74
N THR A 28 29.72 -13.66 -4.73
CA THR A 28 31.00 -13.57 -5.44
C THR A 28 32.13 -13.12 -4.50
N ILE A 29 31.89 -12.11 -3.66
CA ILE A 29 32.88 -11.66 -2.67
C ILE A 29 33.27 -12.80 -1.73
N ILE A 30 32.31 -13.61 -1.28
CA ILE A 30 32.60 -14.73 -0.35
C ILE A 30 33.34 -15.86 -1.08
N ASN A 31 32.83 -16.32 -2.22
CA ASN A 31 33.33 -17.52 -2.91
C ASN A 31 34.66 -17.26 -3.61
N ASP A 32 34.82 -16.13 -4.24
CA ASP A 32 35.98 -15.83 -5.07
C ASP A 32 37.00 -14.92 -4.38
N GLY A 33 36.55 -14.07 -3.45
CA GLY A 33 37.43 -13.21 -2.67
C GLY A 33 37.89 -13.86 -1.38
N VAL A 34 36.96 -14.08 -0.42
CA VAL A 34 37.31 -14.50 0.93
C VAL A 34 37.88 -15.91 0.97
N LEU A 35 37.25 -16.89 0.31
CA LEU A 35 37.68 -18.28 0.31
C LEU A 35 39.03 -18.47 -0.42
N LYS A 36 39.37 -17.62 -1.39
CA LYS A 36 40.64 -17.68 -2.12
C LYS A 36 41.71 -16.73 -1.56
N GLY A 37 41.34 -15.86 -0.59
CA GLY A 37 42.25 -14.88 0.00
C GLY A 37 42.67 -13.75 -0.93
N ASP A 38 41.90 -13.47 -1.98
CA ASP A 38 42.19 -12.46 -2.99
C ASP A 38 41.62 -11.10 -2.57
N LEU A 39 42.48 -10.24 -2.03
CA LEU A 39 42.13 -8.88 -1.55
C LEU A 39 41.75 -7.95 -2.71
N GLU A 40 42.32 -8.13 -3.90
CA GLU A 40 42.01 -7.28 -5.05
C GLU A 40 40.60 -7.56 -5.55
N MET A 41 40.21 -8.84 -5.60
CA MET A 41 38.87 -9.26 -5.96
C MET A 41 37.82 -8.77 -4.94
N ILE A 42 38.14 -8.81 -3.64
CA ILE A 42 37.26 -8.30 -2.58
C ILE A 42 37.03 -6.80 -2.74
N THR A 43 38.09 -6.01 -2.90
CA THR A 43 37.97 -4.57 -3.02
C THR A 43 37.21 -4.14 -4.30
N SER A 44 37.51 -4.74 -5.42
CA SER A 44 36.83 -4.48 -6.70
C SER A 44 35.33 -4.83 -6.62
N SER A 45 34.99 -6.02 -6.12
CA SER A 45 33.60 -6.45 -6.00
C SER A 45 32.82 -5.65 -4.97
N SER A 46 33.46 -5.22 -3.87
CA SER A 46 32.86 -4.33 -2.87
C SER A 46 32.60 -2.93 -3.43
N MET A 47 33.48 -2.41 -4.26
CA MET A 47 33.27 -1.13 -4.94
C MET A 47 32.09 -1.21 -5.92
N ASN A 48 32.00 -2.29 -6.70
CA ASN A 48 30.88 -2.52 -7.59
C ASN A 48 29.56 -2.64 -6.81
N MET A 49 29.56 -3.35 -5.66
CA MET A 49 28.40 -3.47 -4.80
C MET A 49 27.94 -2.11 -4.25
N LEU A 50 28.88 -1.24 -3.87
CA LEU A 50 28.59 0.11 -3.40
C LEU A 50 27.93 0.96 -4.52
N VAL A 51 28.45 0.91 -5.73
CA VAL A 51 27.88 1.63 -6.88
C VAL A 51 26.46 1.13 -7.18
N VAL A 52 26.25 -0.18 -7.21
CA VAL A 52 24.92 -0.76 -7.43
C VAL A 52 23.95 -0.36 -6.32
N ALA A 53 24.39 -0.39 -5.06
CA ALA A 53 23.57 0.02 -3.92
C ALA A 53 23.17 1.49 -4.02
N LEU A 54 24.10 2.38 -4.34
CA LEU A 54 23.81 3.81 -4.54
C LEU A 54 22.82 4.04 -5.69
N LEU A 55 23.00 3.38 -6.83
CA LEU A 55 22.07 3.47 -7.95
C LEU A 55 20.68 2.95 -7.60
N THR A 56 20.59 1.87 -6.83
CA THR A 56 19.34 1.30 -6.36
C THR A 56 18.60 2.25 -5.43
N VAL A 57 19.31 2.87 -4.48
CA VAL A 57 18.72 3.85 -3.55
C VAL A 57 18.26 5.10 -4.29
N LEU A 58 19.07 5.63 -5.22
CA LEU A 58 18.68 6.78 -6.05
C LEU A 58 17.43 6.49 -6.87
N SER A 59 17.36 5.31 -7.50
CA SER A 59 16.18 4.87 -8.26
C SER A 59 14.95 4.76 -7.38
N ALA A 60 15.09 4.23 -6.16
CA ALA A 60 14.00 4.11 -5.20
C ALA A 60 13.48 5.49 -4.78
N ILE A 61 14.36 6.42 -4.43
CA ILE A 61 13.99 7.79 -4.04
C ILE A 61 13.25 8.50 -5.18
N LEU A 62 13.78 8.42 -6.40
CA LEU A 62 13.16 9.02 -7.58
C LEU A 62 11.81 8.35 -7.88
N GLY A 63 11.70 7.04 -7.73
CA GLY A 63 10.45 6.29 -7.89
C GLY A 63 9.37 6.74 -6.93
N VAL A 64 9.69 6.87 -5.64
CA VAL A 64 8.77 7.36 -4.60
C VAL A 64 8.35 8.81 -4.88
N ALA A 65 9.29 9.69 -5.23
CA ALA A 65 9.01 11.09 -5.54
C ALA A 65 8.07 11.23 -6.76
N MET A 66 8.31 10.46 -7.82
CA MET A 66 7.47 10.45 -9.01
C MET A 66 6.07 9.87 -8.72
N SER A 67 5.97 8.79 -7.94
CA SER A 67 4.69 8.22 -7.51
C SER A 67 3.87 9.20 -6.70
N ALA A 68 4.51 9.91 -5.76
CA ALA A 68 3.86 10.95 -4.98
C ALA A 68 3.36 12.11 -5.85
N HIS A 69 4.15 12.51 -6.85
CA HIS A 69 3.76 13.55 -7.79
C HIS A 69 2.55 13.14 -8.66
N ILE A 70 2.54 11.90 -9.16
CA ILE A 70 1.40 11.34 -9.92
C ILE A 70 0.15 11.32 -9.05
N SER A 71 0.27 10.77 -7.85
CA SER A 71 -0.82 10.66 -6.87
C SER A 71 -1.41 12.02 -6.52
N ALA A 72 -0.55 13.02 -6.24
CA ALA A 72 -0.97 14.39 -5.97
C ALA A 72 -1.67 15.04 -7.17
N SER A 73 -1.17 14.81 -8.39
CA SER A 73 -1.77 15.33 -9.62
C SER A 73 -3.17 14.75 -9.86
N VAL A 74 -3.34 13.44 -9.65
CA VAL A 74 -4.67 12.79 -9.75
C VAL A 74 -5.62 13.34 -8.68
N GLY A 75 -5.15 13.50 -7.43
CA GLY A 75 -5.95 14.08 -6.37
C GLY A 75 -6.39 15.52 -6.67
N LYS A 76 -5.52 16.32 -7.30
CA LYS A 76 -5.88 17.67 -7.75
C LYS A 76 -7.00 17.63 -8.80
N VAL A 77 -6.85 16.82 -9.85
CA VAL A 77 -7.87 16.70 -10.91
C VAL A 77 -9.21 16.25 -10.34
N LEU A 78 -9.20 15.25 -9.44
CA LEU A 78 -10.42 14.77 -8.79
C LEU A 78 -11.11 15.86 -7.96
N ARG A 79 -10.34 16.66 -7.20
CA ARG A 79 -10.92 17.79 -6.43
C ARG A 79 -11.49 18.86 -7.35
N ASP A 80 -10.77 19.21 -8.41
CA ASP A 80 -11.23 20.21 -9.38
C ASP A 80 -12.55 19.77 -10.07
N ASP A 81 -12.65 18.50 -10.44
CA ASP A 81 -13.85 17.96 -11.08
C ASP A 81 -15.02 17.84 -10.09
N LEU A 82 -14.75 17.45 -8.83
CA LEU A 82 -15.77 17.45 -7.77
C LEU A 82 -16.30 18.86 -7.50
N VAL A 83 -15.42 19.86 -7.41
CA VAL A 83 -15.83 21.25 -7.19
C VAL A 83 -16.68 21.75 -8.36
N LYS A 84 -16.30 21.47 -9.61
CA LYS A 84 -17.10 21.81 -10.79
C LYS A 84 -18.49 21.14 -10.74
N ALA A 85 -18.54 19.85 -10.37
CA ALA A 85 -19.81 19.14 -10.24
C ALA A 85 -20.70 19.77 -9.16
N LEU A 86 -20.11 20.14 -8.01
CA LEU A 86 -20.83 20.79 -6.91
C LEU A 86 -21.40 22.15 -7.29
N GLN A 87 -20.71 22.90 -8.17
CA GLN A 87 -21.25 24.18 -8.68
C GLN A 87 -22.52 24.02 -9.51
N CYS A 88 -22.77 22.83 -10.06
CA CYS A 88 -24.00 22.50 -10.80
C CYS A 88 -25.14 21.97 -9.91
N PHE A 89 -24.89 21.78 -8.61
CA PHE A 89 -25.90 21.24 -7.67
C PHE A 89 -26.98 22.29 -7.37
N SER A 90 -28.22 21.84 -7.35
CA SER A 90 -29.35 22.63 -6.85
C SER A 90 -29.41 22.62 -5.31
N LEU A 91 -30.14 23.55 -4.72
CA LEU A 91 -30.36 23.58 -3.26
C LEU A 91 -30.99 22.26 -2.76
N ARG A 92 -31.82 21.61 -3.60
CA ARG A 92 -32.43 20.31 -3.30
C ARG A 92 -31.40 19.21 -3.22
N ASP A 93 -30.37 19.23 -4.08
CA ASP A 93 -29.30 18.23 -4.07
C ASP A 93 -28.44 18.38 -2.81
N PHE A 94 -28.14 19.63 -2.39
CA PHE A 94 -27.43 19.90 -1.14
C PHE A 94 -28.17 19.40 0.10
N THR A 95 -29.51 19.54 0.12
CA THR A 95 -30.33 19.04 1.22
C THR A 95 -30.44 17.52 1.20
N HIS A 96 -30.47 16.91 0.02
CA HIS A 96 -30.57 15.46 -0.14
C HIS A 96 -29.27 14.74 0.28
N PHE A 97 -28.11 15.23 -0.16
CA PHE A 97 -26.83 14.59 0.18
C PHE A 97 -26.27 15.02 1.53
N GLY A 98 -26.66 16.18 2.03
CA GLY A 98 -26.15 16.81 3.24
C GLY A 98 -24.75 17.40 3.05
N THR A 99 -24.55 18.61 3.55
CA THR A 99 -23.27 19.34 3.42
C THR A 99 -22.08 18.60 4.04
N GLY A 100 -22.30 17.88 5.15
CA GLY A 100 -21.28 17.08 5.81
C GLY A 100 -20.76 15.92 4.94
N THR A 101 -21.67 15.20 4.26
CA THR A 101 -21.31 14.12 3.33
C THR A 101 -20.53 14.62 2.13
N ILE A 102 -20.95 15.76 1.56
CA ILE A 102 -20.25 16.40 0.44
C ILE A 102 -18.83 16.78 0.84
N LEU A 103 -18.66 17.43 2.00
CA LEU A 103 -17.35 17.82 2.51
C LEU A 103 -16.44 16.63 2.75
N MET A 104 -16.97 15.54 3.34
CA MET A 104 -16.21 14.30 3.58
C MET A 104 -15.75 13.64 2.28
N ARG A 105 -16.62 13.58 1.26
CA ARG A 105 -16.27 13.02 -0.05
C ARG A 105 -15.22 13.85 -0.76
N THR A 106 -15.35 15.16 -0.74
CA THR A 106 -14.38 16.04 -1.42
C THR A 106 -13.01 16.03 -0.77
N SER A 107 -12.93 15.82 0.55
CA SER A 107 -11.67 15.82 1.29
C SER A 107 -11.14 14.40 1.50
N ARG A 108 -11.82 13.59 2.31
CA ARG A 108 -11.33 12.29 2.76
C ARG A 108 -11.32 11.20 1.69
N ASP A 109 -12.36 11.13 0.86
CA ASP A 109 -12.43 10.08 -0.16
C ASP A 109 -11.38 10.33 -1.24
N VAL A 110 -11.15 11.59 -1.63
CA VAL A 110 -10.10 11.96 -2.57
C VAL A 110 -8.71 11.68 -1.98
N GLU A 111 -8.48 12.01 -0.70
CA GLU A 111 -7.22 11.70 -0.01
C GLU A 111 -6.97 10.19 0.05
N LYS A 112 -8.00 9.40 0.32
CA LYS A 112 -7.91 7.94 0.33
C LYS A 112 -7.57 7.36 -1.04
N ILE A 113 -8.20 7.85 -2.11
CA ILE A 113 -7.86 7.46 -3.49
C ILE A 113 -6.40 7.82 -3.81
N GLN A 114 -5.97 9.01 -3.40
CA GLN A 114 -4.62 9.52 -3.58
C GLN A 114 -3.59 8.62 -2.86
N SER A 115 -3.87 8.22 -1.64
CA SER A 115 -3.05 7.33 -0.82
C SER A 115 -2.93 5.94 -1.45
N ILE A 116 -4.07 5.34 -1.81
CA ILE A 116 -4.13 4.02 -2.47
C ILE A 116 -3.35 4.03 -3.79
N LEU A 117 -3.43 5.11 -4.55
CA LEU A 117 -2.73 5.24 -5.82
C LEU A 117 -1.21 5.37 -5.60
N GLY A 118 -0.78 6.15 -4.60
CA GLY A 118 0.62 6.28 -4.21
C GLY A 118 1.22 4.97 -3.69
N GLU A 119 0.52 4.29 -2.80
CA GLU A 119 0.92 2.99 -2.28
C GLU A 119 0.92 1.91 -3.37
N GLY A 120 -0.09 1.93 -4.25
CA GLY A 120 -0.19 1.01 -5.39
C GLY A 120 1.01 1.11 -6.33
N LEU A 121 1.43 2.33 -6.68
CA LEU A 121 2.60 2.55 -7.53
C LEU A 121 3.91 2.14 -6.85
N ASN A 122 4.01 2.29 -5.53
CA ASN A 122 5.25 2.00 -4.79
C ASN A 122 5.36 0.55 -4.30
N MET A 123 4.24 -0.13 -4.02
CA MET A 123 4.24 -1.50 -3.49
C MET A 123 3.70 -2.52 -4.49
N ILE A 124 2.52 -2.27 -5.05
CA ILE A 124 1.83 -3.26 -5.90
C ILE A 124 2.55 -3.44 -7.23
N LEU A 125 3.11 -2.38 -7.79
CA LEU A 125 3.80 -2.46 -9.08
C LEU A 125 5.15 -3.21 -9.00
N PRO A 126 6.06 -2.98 -8.01
CA PRO A 126 7.31 -3.70 -7.89
C PRO A 126 7.17 -5.16 -7.45
N MET A 127 6.13 -5.52 -6.69
CA MET A 127 5.96 -6.89 -6.15
C MET A 127 5.93 -7.98 -7.22
N PRO A 128 5.09 -7.93 -8.28
CA PRO A 128 5.08 -8.94 -9.31
C PRO A 128 6.41 -9.03 -10.05
N LEU A 129 7.07 -7.89 -10.30
CA LEU A 129 8.38 -7.84 -10.93
C LEU A 129 9.43 -8.56 -10.08
N MET A 130 9.43 -8.30 -8.78
CA MET A 130 10.35 -8.93 -7.84
C MET A 130 10.13 -10.45 -7.75
N ILE A 131 8.89 -10.90 -7.75
CA ILE A 131 8.53 -12.33 -7.75
C ILE A 131 9.00 -12.98 -9.06
N CYS A 132 8.69 -12.41 -10.22
CA CYS A 132 9.04 -12.99 -11.52
C CYS A 132 10.56 -13.07 -11.72
N VAL A 133 11.27 -11.96 -11.43
CA VAL A 133 12.74 -11.91 -11.58
C VAL A 133 13.42 -12.81 -10.54
N GLY A 134 12.97 -12.78 -9.29
CA GLY A 134 13.51 -13.61 -8.21
C GLY A 134 13.34 -15.10 -8.47
N LEU A 135 12.15 -15.52 -8.88
CA LEU A 135 11.91 -16.91 -9.29
C LEU A 135 12.76 -17.31 -10.50
N GLY A 136 12.81 -16.45 -11.52
CA GLY A 136 13.64 -16.70 -12.72
C GLY A 136 15.11 -16.90 -12.39
N LEU A 137 15.69 -16.05 -11.54
CA LEU A 137 17.08 -16.18 -11.09
C LEU A 137 17.31 -17.44 -10.26
N THR A 138 16.34 -17.82 -9.42
CA THR A 138 16.45 -19.02 -8.59
C THR A 138 16.41 -20.28 -9.45
N PHE A 139 15.51 -20.39 -10.42
CA PHE A 139 15.46 -21.50 -11.36
C PHE A 139 16.71 -21.59 -12.24
N TYR A 140 17.26 -20.44 -12.63
CA TYR A 140 18.51 -20.39 -13.39
C TYR A 140 19.71 -20.94 -12.60
N LYS A 141 19.80 -20.62 -11.31
CA LYS A 141 20.89 -21.08 -10.43
C LYS A 141 20.72 -22.54 -9.98
N SER A 142 19.49 -22.93 -9.62
CA SER A 142 19.19 -24.28 -9.14
C SER A 142 17.68 -24.55 -9.27
N TRP A 143 17.34 -25.48 -10.13
CA TRP A 143 15.97 -25.95 -10.34
C TRP A 143 15.35 -26.53 -9.05
N GLN A 144 16.15 -27.23 -8.23
CA GLN A 144 15.69 -27.80 -6.96
C GLN A 144 15.26 -26.72 -5.95
N LEU A 145 16.07 -25.67 -5.83
CA LEU A 145 15.72 -24.51 -4.97
C LEU A 145 14.50 -23.76 -5.50
N GLY A 146 14.37 -23.63 -6.82
CA GLY A 146 13.19 -23.02 -7.46
C GLY A 146 11.90 -23.74 -7.08
N LEU A 147 11.89 -25.07 -7.09
CA LEU A 147 10.72 -25.87 -6.68
C LEU A 147 10.39 -25.68 -5.20
N VAL A 148 11.40 -25.65 -4.33
CA VAL A 148 11.18 -25.42 -2.89
C VAL A 148 10.55 -24.06 -2.64
N ILE A 149 11.07 -23.00 -3.28
CA ILE A 149 10.50 -21.65 -3.15
C ILE A 149 9.06 -21.62 -3.66
N LEU A 150 8.78 -22.26 -4.79
CA LEU A 150 7.44 -22.33 -5.35
C LEU A 150 6.46 -23.06 -4.42
N ALA A 151 6.88 -24.15 -3.78
CA ALA A 151 6.08 -24.86 -2.78
C ALA A 151 5.80 -23.99 -1.53
N VAL A 152 6.81 -23.26 -1.04
CA VAL A 152 6.66 -22.35 0.08
C VAL A 152 5.69 -21.20 -0.27
N MET A 153 5.81 -20.61 -1.46
CA MET A 153 4.88 -19.59 -1.94
C MET A 153 3.45 -20.11 -2.04
N ALA A 154 3.25 -21.30 -2.58
CA ALA A 154 1.92 -21.92 -2.64
C ALA A 154 1.34 -22.13 -1.22
N CYS A 155 2.14 -22.61 -0.28
CA CYS A 155 1.74 -22.76 1.11
C CYS A 155 1.37 -21.42 1.77
N MET A 156 2.15 -20.37 1.52
CA MET A 156 1.82 -19.01 2.00
C MET A 156 0.49 -18.51 1.44
N ILE A 157 0.27 -18.66 0.14
CA ILE A 157 -0.99 -18.23 -0.51
C ILE A 157 -2.18 -18.98 0.10
N LEU A 158 -2.09 -20.29 0.27
CA LEU A 158 -3.13 -21.10 0.91
C LEU A 158 -3.40 -20.63 2.35
N THR A 159 -2.35 -20.32 3.11
CA THR A 159 -2.46 -19.82 4.48
C THR A 159 -3.16 -18.45 4.50
N ILE A 160 -2.83 -17.54 3.60
CA ILE A 160 -3.48 -16.22 3.49
C ILE A 160 -4.97 -16.40 3.16
N ILE A 161 -5.31 -17.20 2.16
CA ILE A 161 -6.71 -17.48 1.79
C ILE A 161 -7.47 -18.08 2.97
N PHE A 162 -6.86 -19.00 3.71
CA PHE A 162 -7.46 -19.61 4.90
C PHE A 162 -7.72 -18.57 5.99
N ILE A 163 -6.75 -17.72 6.29
CA ILE A 163 -6.89 -16.66 7.31
C ILE A 163 -7.97 -15.66 6.87
N GLU A 164 -7.94 -15.17 5.62
CA GLU A 164 -8.94 -14.22 5.12
C GLU A 164 -10.35 -14.79 5.18
N SER A 165 -10.55 -16.05 4.80
CA SER A 165 -11.85 -16.69 4.84
C SER A 165 -12.45 -16.77 6.26
N ARG A 166 -11.60 -16.81 7.29
CA ARG A 166 -12.02 -16.83 8.70
C ARG A 166 -12.09 -15.43 9.32
N ALA A 167 -11.19 -14.54 8.96
CA ALA A 167 -11.10 -13.19 9.52
C ALA A 167 -12.18 -12.24 8.96
N LEU A 168 -12.49 -12.30 7.67
CA LEU A 168 -13.47 -11.42 7.04
C LEU A 168 -14.87 -11.47 7.69
N PRO A 169 -15.47 -12.64 7.98
CA PRO A 169 -16.78 -12.68 8.65
C PRO A 169 -16.73 -12.10 10.07
N ILE A 170 -15.62 -12.30 10.80
CA ILE A 170 -15.43 -11.76 12.15
C ILE A 170 -15.34 -10.24 12.11
N ILE A 171 -14.56 -9.69 11.16
CA ILE A 171 -14.43 -8.24 10.98
C ILE A 171 -15.78 -7.61 10.61
N LYS A 172 -16.56 -8.24 9.72
CA LYS A 172 -17.91 -7.77 9.37
C LYS A 172 -18.85 -7.78 10.58
N ALA A 173 -18.83 -8.85 11.36
CA ALA A 173 -19.65 -8.94 12.57
C ALA A 173 -19.25 -7.87 13.61
N MET A 174 -17.95 -7.59 13.75
CA MET A 174 -17.45 -6.52 14.61
C MET A 174 -17.91 -5.13 14.12
N GLN A 175 -17.85 -4.88 12.79
CA GLN A 175 -18.31 -3.61 12.22
C GLN A 175 -19.80 -3.38 12.49
N LEU A 176 -20.65 -4.40 12.28
CA LEU A 176 -22.08 -4.31 12.61
C LEU A 176 -22.31 -3.97 14.09
N LYS A 177 -21.55 -4.58 14.99
CA LYS A 177 -21.64 -4.26 16.42
C LYS A 177 -21.16 -2.86 16.77
N LEU A 178 -20.16 -2.34 16.08
CA LEU A 178 -19.70 -0.95 16.23
C LEU A 178 -20.76 0.04 15.73
N ASP A 179 -21.43 -0.29 14.63
CA ASP A 179 -22.53 0.53 14.09
C ASP A 179 -23.69 0.55 15.10
N ASP A 180 -24.11 -0.61 15.65
CA ASP A 180 -25.14 -0.70 16.70
C ASP A 180 -24.78 0.17 17.92
N ILE A 181 -23.52 0.12 18.39
CA ILE A 181 -23.04 0.95 19.52
C ILE A 181 -23.09 2.42 19.17
N THR A 182 -22.68 2.79 17.96
CA THR A 182 -22.66 4.18 17.50
C THR A 182 -24.08 4.76 17.45
N ASP A 183 -25.03 3.98 16.94
CA ASP A 183 -26.45 4.38 16.89
C ASP A 183 -27.04 4.49 18.31
N LEU A 184 -26.74 3.54 19.21
CA LEU A 184 -27.18 3.59 20.60
C LEU A 184 -26.64 4.85 21.33
N VAL A 185 -25.36 5.16 21.16
CA VAL A 185 -24.73 6.37 21.74
C VAL A 185 -25.37 7.63 21.16
N ARG A 186 -25.64 7.65 19.87
CA ARG A 186 -26.30 8.77 19.21
C ARG A 186 -27.71 8.99 19.75
N ASP A 187 -28.52 7.94 19.89
CA ASP A 187 -29.86 7.98 20.41
C ASP A 187 -29.87 8.44 21.88
N HIS A 188 -28.90 7.96 22.66
CA HIS A 188 -28.71 8.40 24.04
C HIS A 188 -28.39 9.89 24.13
N ILE A 189 -27.46 10.41 23.30
CA ILE A 189 -27.11 11.84 23.27
C ILE A 189 -28.32 12.69 22.87
N VAL A 190 -29.07 12.27 21.86
CA VAL A 190 -30.27 12.99 21.38
C VAL A 190 -31.41 12.90 22.43
N GLY A 191 -31.54 11.76 23.12
CA GLY A 191 -32.54 11.55 24.17
C GLY A 191 -32.24 12.23 25.51
N MET A 192 -30.97 12.60 25.77
CA MET A 192 -30.56 13.18 27.07
C MET A 192 -31.38 14.38 27.55
N PRO A 193 -31.76 15.37 26.70
CA PRO A 193 -32.61 16.46 27.13
C PRO A 193 -33.97 15.99 27.65
N VAL A 194 -34.56 14.97 27.02
CA VAL A 194 -35.85 14.38 27.41
C VAL A 194 -35.73 13.62 28.73
N ILE A 195 -34.69 12.79 28.89
CA ILE A 195 -34.39 12.08 30.13
C ILE A 195 -34.21 13.03 31.31
N ARG A 196 -33.53 14.14 31.09
CA ARG A 196 -33.36 15.23 32.11
C ARG A 196 -34.66 15.93 32.43
N ALA A 197 -35.46 16.25 31.40
CA ALA A 197 -36.74 16.96 31.59
C ALA A 197 -37.75 16.16 32.44
N PHE A 198 -37.75 14.80 32.28
CA PHE A 198 -38.63 13.92 33.00
C PHE A 198 -37.99 13.28 34.27
N ASN A 199 -36.75 13.67 34.62
CA ASN A 199 -35.97 13.16 35.76
C ASN A 199 -35.92 11.62 35.88
N ARG A 200 -35.85 10.91 34.74
CA ARG A 200 -35.88 9.45 34.62
C ARG A 200 -34.49 8.80 34.46
N ARG A 201 -33.47 9.35 35.16
CA ARG A 201 -32.09 8.80 35.10
C ARG A 201 -31.96 7.36 35.56
N THR A 202 -32.73 6.95 36.55
CA THR A 202 -32.68 5.57 37.12
C THR A 202 -33.20 4.53 36.11
N TYR A 203 -34.20 4.89 35.31
CA TYR A 203 -34.79 3.98 34.32
C TYR A 203 -33.86 3.74 33.11
N GLU A 204 -32.95 4.63 32.85
CA GLU A 204 -31.99 4.57 31.72
C GLU A 204 -30.75 3.72 32.10
N ASN A 205 -30.47 3.56 33.39
CA ASN A 205 -29.32 2.80 33.89
C ASN A 205 -29.60 1.29 34.09
N ASP A 206 -30.87 0.86 34.04
CA ASP A 206 -31.34 -0.51 34.14
C ASP A 206 -31.53 -1.14 32.75
#